data_94a060b64f8538a71ea852240b99199d
#
_entry.id   94a060b64f8538a71ea852240b99199d
#
_cell.length_a   1.000
_cell.length_b   1.000
_cell.length_c   1.000
_cell.angle_alpha   90.00
_cell.angle_beta   90.00
_cell.angle_gamma   90.00
#
_symmetry.space_group_name_H-M   'P 1'
#
loop_
_entity.id
_entity.type
_entity.pdbx_description
1 polymer ?
#
loop_
_entity_poly.entity_id
_entity_poly.type
_entity_poly.pdbx_seq_one_letter_code
_entity_poly.pdbx_strand_id
1 'polypeptide(L)'
;EFQMNDDLDLYLGAHTIPWEEHFPGTATIAVDFTGTNPAIRNTQYGALKIKDAIVDRFTKRGHVRPDVDKKSPDIRIMAHLGKGKANITLDLSGPALHQRFYRQGTGEAPLKENLACAMIARSGWTGEPMMDPMCGSGTLLIEAAFIAADMAPALRRERFGFDRWLQHDFDLWQSLMMEAQVRAKRGMQRCEVKLFGCDADPRVLMKARDNAKAAGVAHLITFKQADVTQLENPLPMPAVVEGEASQEEARQVGMLISNPPYGERLGEFPALLEVHQALGDALRRGFQGWRVSILSASPELLSCLRLRADKQYRLFNGALECQLRNYQIALDSVASQKEVAQDFANRLRKNLKTLEKWASKEGIDCYRLYDADLPEYNAAIDRYQDYLVVQEYAAPKDIPAQKTRQRLLDMVQAAIKVTGMDGEKVILKVRERQEGKQQYQKLSEEQHRMEVQEYGARLWVNLYDYLDTGLFLDHRQTRRMLGQMAKGKRFLNLFAYTGSATVHAGLGGASETTTVDMSHTYLNWASDNM
;
A
#
# COMPACT_ATOMS: atom_id res chain seq x y z
N GLU A 1 -22.95 4.03 -32.32
CA GLU A 1 -23.57 2.89 -31.61
C GLU A 1 -24.52 2.16 -32.54
N PHE A 2 -24.50 0.81 -32.54
CA PHE A 2 -25.40 -0.02 -33.36
C PHE A 2 -25.70 -1.35 -32.67
N GLN A 3 -26.83 -1.97 -33.04
CA GLN A 3 -27.20 -3.30 -32.56
C GLN A 3 -26.26 -4.35 -33.12
N MET A 4 -25.97 -5.38 -32.32
CA MET A 4 -25.04 -6.43 -32.68
C MET A 4 -25.56 -7.77 -32.17
N ASN A 5 -25.97 -8.66 -33.08
CA ASN A 5 -26.42 -10.02 -32.81
C ASN A 5 -25.29 -11.04 -33.05
N ASP A 6 -24.50 -10.82 -34.12
CA ASP A 6 -23.40 -11.70 -34.51
C ASP A 6 -22.13 -10.90 -34.90
N ASP A 7 -21.09 -11.59 -35.31
CA ASP A 7 -19.79 -11.00 -35.69
C ASP A 7 -19.87 -10.29 -37.06
N LEU A 8 -20.84 -10.63 -37.91
CA LEU A 8 -21.09 -9.94 -39.19
C LEU A 8 -21.68 -8.55 -38.92
N ASP A 9 -22.63 -8.43 -37.99
CA ASP A 9 -23.19 -7.14 -37.57
C ASP A 9 -22.11 -6.20 -37.08
N LEU A 10 -21.10 -6.72 -36.33
CA LEU A 10 -19.95 -5.93 -35.87
C LEU A 10 -19.12 -5.40 -37.06
N TYR A 11 -18.85 -6.26 -38.03
CA TYR A 11 -18.10 -5.86 -39.23
C TYR A 11 -18.90 -4.84 -40.06
N LEU A 12 -20.17 -5.10 -40.37
CA LEU A 12 -21.00 -4.22 -41.19
C LEU A 12 -21.22 -2.87 -40.51
N GLY A 13 -21.52 -2.86 -39.20
CA GLY A 13 -21.68 -1.64 -38.43
C GLY A 13 -20.41 -0.79 -38.42
N ALA A 14 -19.24 -1.39 -38.23
CA ALA A 14 -17.97 -0.70 -38.28
C ALA A 14 -17.66 -0.21 -39.74
N HIS A 15 -18.00 -1.01 -40.74
CA HIS A 15 -17.76 -0.64 -42.16
C HIS A 15 -18.67 0.51 -42.64
N THR A 16 -19.85 0.74 -42.04
CA THR A 16 -20.73 1.87 -42.44
C THR A 16 -20.22 3.23 -41.96
N ILE A 17 -19.36 3.27 -40.94
CA ILE A 17 -18.80 4.52 -40.43
C ILE A 17 -17.87 5.14 -41.47
N PRO A 18 -18.03 6.44 -41.80
CA PRO A 18 -17.21 7.12 -42.83
C PRO A 18 -15.83 7.48 -42.27
N TRP A 19 -14.97 6.48 -42.07
CA TRP A 19 -13.65 6.61 -41.45
C TRP A 19 -12.73 7.60 -42.22
N GLU A 20 -12.89 7.69 -43.53
CA GLU A 20 -12.19 8.60 -44.42
C GLU A 20 -12.46 10.09 -44.14
N GLU A 21 -13.55 10.41 -43.42
CA GLU A 21 -13.88 11.75 -42.94
C GLU A 21 -13.25 12.06 -41.58
N HIS A 22 -12.73 11.03 -40.89
CA HIS A 22 -12.12 11.16 -39.57
C HIS A 22 -10.60 11.14 -39.60
N PHE A 23 -9.98 10.35 -40.47
CA PHE A 23 -8.52 10.29 -40.56
C PHE A 23 -8.06 9.85 -41.96
N PRO A 24 -6.83 10.28 -42.40
CA PRO A 24 -6.30 9.89 -43.69
C PRO A 24 -5.81 8.42 -43.67
N GLY A 25 -5.83 7.76 -44.82
CA GLY A 25 -5.31 6.40 -44.99
C GLY A 25 -3.80 6.26 -44.69
N THR A 26 -3.07 7.37 -44.62
CA THR A 26 -1.66 7.41 -44.21
C THR A 26 -1.46 7.38 -42.69
N ALA A 27 -2.54 7.50 -41.92
CA ALA A 27 -2.47 7.40 -40.46
C ALA A 27 -2.34 5.93 -40.01
N THR A 28 -1.60 5.69 -38.94
CA THR A 28 -1.55 4.39 -38.27
C THR A 28 -2.71 4.26 -37.29
N ILE A 29 -3.30 3.06 -37.21
CA ILE A 29 -4.45 2.79 -36.33
C ILE A 29 -4.18 1.67 -35.34
N ALA A 30 -4.87 1.72 -34.20
CA ALA A 30 -5.04 0.57 -33.31
C ALA A 30 -6.51 0.46 -32.88
N VAL A 31 -6.99 -0.76 -32.70
CA VAL A 31 -8.33 -1.03 -32.19
C VAL A 31 -8.23 -1.79 -30.88
N ASP A 32 -8.79 -1.21 -29.82
CA ASP A 32 -8.98 -1.87 -28.54
C ASP A 32 -10.44 -2.25 -28.36
N PHE A 33 -10.69 -3.49 -28.00
CA PHE A 33 -12.03 -4.04 -27.86
C PHE A 33 -12.27 -4.58 -26.45
N THR A 34 -13.38 -4.23 -25.85
CA THR A 34 -13.80 -4.67 -24.53
C THR A 34 -15.23 -5.25 -24.53
N GLY A 35 -15.52 -6.11 -23.55
CA GLY A 35 -16.78 -6.81 -23.51
C GLY A 35 -16.79 -8.08 -24.35
N THR A 36 -17.70 -8.99 -24.02
CA THR A 36 -17.90 -10.27 -24.71
C THR A 36 -19.38 -10.63 -24.73
N ASN A 37 -19.78 -11.45 -25.70
CA ASN A 37 -21.08 -12.09 -25.76
C ASN A 37 -20.94 -13.49 -26.40
N PRO A 38 -22.04 -14.27 -26.59
CA PRO A 38 -21.96 -15.58 -27.24
C PRO A 38 -21.34 -15.57 -28.64
N ALA A 39 -21.52 -14.48 -29.42
CA ALA A 39 -20.97 -14.34 -30.77
C ALA A 39 -19.50 -13.89 -30.77
N ILE A 40 -19.10 -13.01 -29.83
CA ILE A 40 -17.72 -12.52 -29.68
C ILE A 40 -17.19 -12.91 -28.31
N ARG A 41 -16.55 -14.06 -28.21
CA ARG A 41 -15.98 -14.63 -26.97
C ARG A 41 -14.54 -14.17 -26.72
N ASN A 42 -13.87 -13.64 -27.75
CA ASN A 42 -12.48 -13.19 -27.71
C ASN A 42 -12.41 -11.72 -28.11
N THR A 43 -11.93 -10.88 -27.22
CA THR A 43 -11.78 -9.43 -27.45
C THR A 43 -10.79 -9.13 -28.59
N GLN A 44 -9.74 -9.93 -28.76
CA GLN A 44 -8.79 -9.77 -29.85
C GLN A 44 -9.46 -10.04 -31.22
N TYR A 45 -10.34 -11.02 -31.29
CA TYR A 45 -11.12 -11.29 -32.49
C TYR A 45 -12.05 -10.11 -32.84
N GLY A 46 -12.74 -9.53 -31.84
CA GLY A 46 -13.56 -8.34 -32.02
C GLY A 46 -12.78 -7.15 -32.53
N ALA A 47 -11.59 -6.92 -31.99
CA ALA A 47 -10.68 -5.86 -32.47
C ALA A 47 -10.24 -6.08 -33.92
N LEU A 48 -9.91 -7.32 -34.30
CA LEU A 48 -9.53 -7.65 -35.68
C LEU A 48 -10.68 -7.44 -36.66
N LYS A 49 -11.92 -7.83 -36.32
CA LYS A 49 -13.11 -7.61 -37.16
C LYS A 49 -13.34 -6.14 -37.45
N ILE A 50 -13.24 -5.27 -36.43
CA ILE A 50 -13.38 -3.82 -36.62
C ILE A 50 -12.23 -3.28 -37.48
N LYS A 51 -11.00 -3.70 -37.21
CA LYS A 51 -9.83 -3.32 -38.01
C LYS A 51 -10.01 -3.71 -39.48
N ASP A 52 -10.47 -4.94 -39.76
CA ASP A 52 -10.71 -5.39 -41.13
C ASP A 52 -11.81 -4.57 -41.80
N ALA A 53 -12.91 -4.27 -41.13
CA ALA A 53 -13.99 -3.42 -41.61
C ALA A 53 -13.49 -2.00 -42.03
N ILE A 54 -12.62 -1.41 -41.20
CA ILE A 54 -12.01 -0.10 -41.49
C ILE A 54 -11.12 -0.16 -42.74
N VAL A 55 -10.22 -1.12 -42.76
CA VAL A 55 -9.26 -1.29 -43.87
C VAL A 55 -9.98 -1.56 -45.20
N ASP A 56 -10.98 -2.45 -45.18
CA ASP A 56 -11.76 -2.78 -46.38
C ASP A 56 -12.56 -1.58 -46.89
N ARG A 57 -13.06 -0.73 -45.98
CA ARG A 57 -13.75 0.50 -46.37
C ARG A 57 -12.81 1.45 -47.11
N PHE A 58 -11.61 1.71 -46.57
CA PHE A 58 -10.62 2.56 -47.25
C PHE A 58 -10.28 2.01 -48.64
N THR A 59 -10.03 0.72 -48.75
CA THR A 59 -9.74 0.03 -49.99
C THR A 59 -10.88 0.16 -51.02
N LYS A 60 -12.12 -0.10 -50.59
CA LYS A 60 -13.31 0.01 -51.45
C LYS A 60 -13.56 1.42 -51.95
N ARG A 61 -13.18 2.43 -51.18
CA ARG A 61 -13.29 3.86 -51.55
C ARG A 61 -12.12 4.36 -52.37
N GLY A 62 -11.13 3.51 -52.68
CA GLY A 62 -9.93 3.90 -53.44
C GLY A 62 -8.91 4.73 -52.66
N HIS A 63 -9.02 4.75 -51.35
CA HIS A 63 -8.05 5.41 -50.47
C HIS A 63 -6.89 4.49 -50.13
N VAL A 64 -5.77 5.09 -49.67
CA VAL A 64 -4.64 4.35 -49.12
C VAL A 64 -5.10 3.61 -47.85
N ARG A 65 -4.66 2.37 -47.71
CA ARG A 65 -4.97 1.52 -46.60
C ARG A 65 -4.19 1.98 -45.36
N PRO A 66 -4.86 2.25 -44.19
CA PRO A 66 -4.15 2.59 -42.97
C PRO A 66 -3.36 1.39 -42.43
N ASP A 67 -2.14 1.64 -41.95
CA ASP A 67 -1.31 0.66 -41.28
C ASP A 67 -1.66 0.52 -39.79
N VAL A 68 -1.22 -0.58 -39.18
CA VAL A 68 -1.51 -0.90 -37.75
C VAL A 68 -0.27 -0.67 -36.91
N ASP A 69 -0.36 0.22 -35.93
CA ASP A 69 0.62 0.37 -34.84
C ASP A 69 -0.08 0.25 -33.48
N LYS A 70 0.11 -0.89 -32.81
CA LYS A 70 -0.50 -1.15 -31.49
C LYS A 70 0.09 -0.34 -30.35
N LYS A 71 1.36 0.09 -30.48
CA LYS A 71 2.08 0.78 -29.40
C LYS A 71 1.86 2.28 -29.42
N SER A 72 1.99 2.91 -30.59
CA SER A 72 1.91 4.35 -30.75
C SER A 72 1.11 4.73 -31.99
N PRO A 73 -0.19 4.37 -32.09
CA PRO A 73 -1.02 4.67 -33.24
C PRO A 73 -1.26 6.16 -33.35
N ASP A 74 -1.48 6.65 -34.59
CA ASP A 74 -1.99 8.00 -34.83
C ASP A 74 -3.43 8.13 -34.34
N ILE A 75 -4.24 7.12 -34.61
CA ILE A 75 -5.65 7.07 -34.22
C ILE A 75 -5.92 5.78 -33.45
N ARG A 76 -6.37 5.92 -32.22
CA ARG A 76 -6.81 4.79 -31.38
C ARG A 76 -8.33 4.72 -31.38
N ILE A 77 -8.84 3.55 -31.74
CA ILE A 77 -10.27 3.27 -31.83
C ILE A 77 -10.63 2.35 -30.65
N MET A 78 -11.56 2.80 -29.84
CA MET A 78 -12.05 2.04 -28.68
C MET A 78 -13.41 1.46 -29.04
N ALA A 79 -13.60 0.16 -28.85
CA ALA A 79 -14.88 -0.50 -29.04
C ALA A 79 -15.31 -1.22 -27.76
N HIS A 80 -16.58 -1.06 -27.42
CA HIS A 80 -17.17 -1.73 -26.26
C HIS A 80 -18.44 -2.46 -26.66
N LEU A 81 -18.51 -3.74 -26.31
CA LEU A 81 -19.68 -4.57 -26.50
C LEU A 81 -20.41 -4.74 -25.16
N GLY A 82 -21.65 -4.27 -25.09
CA GLY A 82 -22.49 -4.40 -23.90
C GLY A 82 -23.97 -4.37 -24.25
N LYS A 83 -24.76 -5.18 -23.56
CA LYS A 83 -26.23 -5.25 -23.70
C LYS A 83 -26.72 -5.43 -25.17
N GLY A 84 -26.01 -6.22 -25.97
CA GLY A 84 -26.35 -6.48 -27.38
C GLY A 84 -26.05 -5.32 -28.33
N LYS A 85 -25.27 -4.33 -27.89
CA LYS A 85 -24.87 -3.16 -28.71
C LYS A 85 -23.36 -3.04 -28.76
N ALA A 86 -22.84 -2.66 -29.92
CA ALA A 86 -21.46 -2.24 -30.10
C ALA A 86 -21.37 -0.71 -30.10
N ASN A 87 -20.49 -0.18 -29.26
CA ASN A 87 -20.18 1.24 -29.20
C ASN A 87 -18.75 1.45 -29.67
N ILE A 88 -18.54 2.23 -30.72
CA ILE A 88 -17.23 2.53 -31.29
C ILE A 88 -16.94 4.02 -31.11
N THR A 89 -15.77 4.34 -30.56
CA THR A 89 -15.33 5.71 -30.28
C THR A 89 -13.89 5.93 -30.72
N LEU A 90 -13.53 7.17 -31.04
CA LEU A 90 -12.15 7.59 -31.20
C LEU A 90 -11.59 8.06 -29.87
N ASP A 91 -10.40 7.61 -29.52
CA ASP A 91 -9.67 8.14 -28.37
C ASP A 91 -8.93 9.42 -28.81
N LEU A 92 -9.53 10.55 -28.48
CA LEU A 92 -8.97 11.87 -28.78
C LEU A 92 -7.90 12.30 -27.76
N SER A 93 -7.75 11.57 -26.65
CA SER A 93 -6.75 11.88 -25.63
C SER A 93 -5.36 11.32 -25.96
N GLY A 94 -5.27 10.17 -26.59
CA GLY A 94 -4.00 9.46 -26.84
C GLY A 94 -3.42 8.82 -25.58
N PRO A 95 -2.11 8.96 -25.27
CA PRO A 95 -1.52 8.40 -24.06
C PRO A 95 -2.28 8.84 -22.80
N ALA A 96 -2.26 8.02 -21.74
CA ALA A 96 -3.07 8.27 -20.55
C ALA A 96 -2.88 9.70 -19.99
N LEU A 97 -3.99 10.43 -19.76
CA LEU A 97 -3.99 11.86 -19.38
C LEU A 97 -3.32 12.17 -18.04
N HIS A 98 -3.16 11.17 -17.15
CA HIS A 98 -2.43 11.37 -15.91
C HIS A 98 -0.92 11.55 -16.13
N GLN A 99 -0.36 11.07 -17.25
CA GLN A 99 1.07 11.20 -17.54
C GLN A 99 1.44 12.65 -17.84
N ARG A 100 2.36 13.22 -17.02
CA ARG A 100 2.88 14.59 -17.17
C ARG A 100 4.27 14.63 -17.81
N PHE A 101 4.86 13.46 -18.05
CA PHE A 101 6.19 13.27 -18.69
C PHE A 101 7.39 13.87 -17.91
N TYR A 102 7.21 14.22 -16.64
CA TYR A 102 8.34 14.63 -15.80
C TYR A 102 9.01 13.46 -15.06
N ARG A 103 8.36 12.29 -14.95
CA ARG A 103 8.92 11.15 -14.24
C ARG A 103 10.09 10.54 -14.98
N GLN A 104 11.25 10.48 -14.32
CA GLN A 104 12.49 9.91 -14.86
C GLN A 104 12.74 8.45 -14.44
N GLY A 105 11.83 7.82 -13.73
CA GLY A 105 11.91 6.43 -13.31
C GLY A 105 10.63 6.00 -12.62
N THR A 106 10.29 4.72 -12.75
CA THR A 106 9.16 4.10 -12.05
C THR A 106 9.64 3.52 -10.73
N GLY A 107 9.03 3.97 -9.62
CA GLY A 107 9.05 3.25 -8.35
C GLY A 107 7.95 2.17 -8.33
N GLU A 108 7.92 1.35 -7.29
CA GLU A 108 6.79 0.45 -7.05
C GLU A 108 5.52 1.29 -6.83
N ALA A 109 4.48 1.08 -7.67
CA ALA A 109 3.14 1.66 -7.59
C ALA A 109 3.06 3.17 -7.22
N PRO A 110 3.64 4.10 -8.01
CA PRO A 110 3.61 5.51 -7.68
C PRO A 110 2.18 6.07 -7.74
N LEU A 111 1.87 7.03 -6.86
CA LEU A 111 0.63 7.80 -6.92
C LEU A 111 0.45 8.40 -8.31
N LYS A 112 -0.71 8.19 -8.95
CA LYS A 112 -1.00 8.80 -10.25
C LYS A 112 -1.22 10.31 -10.10
N GLU A 113 -0.75 11.09 -11.05
CA GLU A 113 -0.80 12.55 -11.02
C GLU A 113 -2.24 13.09 -10.94
N ASN A 114 -3.18 12.49 -11.65
CA ASN A 114 -4.59 12.87 -11.57
C ASN A 114 -5.21 12.56 -10.20
N LEU A 115 -4.77 11.48 -9.52
CA LEU A 115 -5.20 11.18 -8.16
C LEU A 115 -4.60 12.20 -7.17
N ALA A 116 -3.34 12.59 -7.35
CA ALA A 116 -2.72 13.67 -6.56
C ALA A 116 -3.50 14.98 -6.69
N CYS A 117 -3.87 15.39 -7.93
CA CYS A 117 -4.73 16.56 -8.16
C CYS A 117 -6.09 16.42 -7.46
N ALA A 118 -6.72 15.24 -7.52
CA ALA A 118 -8.00 14.99 -6.84
C ALA A 118 -7.88 15.10 -5.32
N MET A 119 -6.78 14.60 -4.73
CA MET A 119 -6.50 14.75 -3.30
C MET A 119 -6.34 16.23 -2.92
N ILE A 120 -5.54 17.01 -3.67
CA ILE A 120 -5.34 18.43 -3.44
C ILE A 120 -6.67 19.19 -3.53
N ALA A 121 -7.47 18.95 -4.58
CA ALA A 121 -8.77 19.59 -4.73
C ALA A 121 -9.75 19.24 -3.60
N ARG A 122 -9.76 17.98 -3.14
CA ARG A 122 -10.64 17.51 -2.05
C ARG A 122 -10.15 17.93 -0.66
N SER A 123 -8.85 18.22 -0.49
CA SER A 123 -8.32 18.77 0.76
C SER A 123 -8.79 20.20 1.02
N GLY A 124 -9.21 20.91 -0.03
CA GLY A 124 -9.58 22.34 0.04
C GLY A 124 -8.37 23.26 0.13
N TRP A 125 -7.20 22.83 -0.33
CA TRP A 125 -5.99 23.65 -0.41
C TRP A 125 -6.19 24.86 -1.35
N THR A 126 -5.72 26.04 -0.93
CA THR A 126 -5.90 27.31 -1.64
C THR A 126 -4.59 28.07 -1.91
N GLY A 127 -3.42 27.43 -1.65
CA GLY A 127 -2.11 28.04 -1.88
C GLY A 127 -1.31 28.32 -0.60
N GLU A 128 -1.85 28.01 0.59
CA GLU A 128 -1.09 28.04 1.83
C GLU A 128 0.09 27.05 1.79
N PRO A 129 1.13 27.22 2.67
CA PRO A 129 2.23 26.27 2.74
C PRO A 129 1.75 24.83 2.85
N MET A 130 2.37 23.91 2.06
CA MET A 130 1.97 22.51 2.03
C MET A 130 3.14 21.61 2.38
N MET A 131 2.86 20.53 3.14
CA MET A 131 3.84 19.51 3.48
C MET A 131 3.33 18.12 3.13
N ASP A 132 4.20 17.30 2.53
CA ASP A 132 4.03 15.85 2.41
C ASP A 132 5.14 15.14 3.20
N PRO A 133 4.83 14.54 4.37
CA PRO A 133 5.82 13.92 5.25
C PRO A 133 6.34 12.56 4.77
N MET A 134 5.72 11.96 3.76
CA MET A 134 6.10 10.70 3.12
C MET A 134 5.95 10.84 1.60
N CYS A 135 6.72 11.80 1.05
CA CYS A 135 6.45 12.35 -0.29
C CYS A 135 6.78 11.39 -1.44
N GLY A 136 7.47 10.29 -1.16
CA GLY A 136 7.84 9.36 -2.19
C GLY A 136 8.60 10.05 -3.34
N SER A 137 8.15 9.86 -4.56
CA SER A 137 8.73 10.49 -5.75
C SER A 137 8.30 11.96 -5.97
N GLY A 138 7.64 12.59 -4.98
CA GLY A 138 7.28 14.01 -4.98
C GLY A 138 6.01 14.37 -5.74
N THR A 139 5.18 13.41 -6.13
CA THR A 139 4.04 13.65 -7.04
C THR A 139 3.05 14.69 -6.50
N LEU A 140 2.63 14.59 -5.23
CA LEU A 140 1.69 15.55 -4.61
C LEU A 140 2.24 16.98 -4.65
N LEU A 141 3.51 17.16 -4.30
CA LEU A 141 4.12 18.48 -4.26
C LEU A 141 4.33 19.07 -5.66
N ILE A 142 4.69 18.24 -6.64
CA ILE A 142 4.85 18.69 -8.03
C ILE A 142 3.49 19.12 -8.62
N GLU A 143 2.42 18.33 -8.40
CA GLU A 143 1.08 18.70 -8.86
C GLU A 143 0.56 19.94 -8.11
N ALA A 144 0.86 20.11 -6.82
CA ALA A 144 0.56 21.33 -6.09
C ALA A 144 1.28 22.55 -6.68
N ALA A 145 2.57 22.41 -7.04
CA ALA A 145 3.32 23.48 -7.70
C ALA A 145 2.71 23.84 -9.07
N PHE A 146 2.28 22.86 -9.85
CA PHE A 146 1.60 23.11 -11.14
C PHE A 146 0.28 23.86 -10.94
N ILE A 147 -0.52 23.47 -9.95
CA ILE A 147 -1.79 24.16 -9.61
C ILE A 147 -1.50 25.60 -9.16
N ALA A 148 -0.56 25.83 -8.26
CA ALA A 148 -0.20 27.16 -7.76
C ALA A 148 0.35 28.08 -8.86
N ALA A 149 1.10 27.52 -9.81
CA ALA A 149 1.68 28.25 -10.93
C ALA A 149 0.75 28.33 -12.17
N ASP A 150 -0.51 27.94 -12.04
CA ASP A 150 -1.50 27.95 -13.14
C ASP A 150 -0.98 27.23 -14.41
N MET A 151 -0.27 26.11 -14.21
CA MET A 151 0.28 25.31 -15.30
C MET A 151 -0.71 24.23 -15.75
N ALA A 152 -1.07 24.25 -17.00
CA ALA A 152 -1.94 23.22 -17.57
C ALA A 152 -1.24 21.83 -17.51
N PRO A 153 -1.93 20.78 -17.05
CA PRO A 153 -1.32 19.46 -16.83
C PRO A 153 -0.80 18.79 -18.11
N ALA A 154 -1.34 19.17 -19.27
CA ALA A 154 -0.95 18.61 -20.55
C ALA A 154 0.10 19.46 -21.33
N LEU A 155 0.60 20.55 -20.74
CA LEU A 155 1.46 21.51 -21.42
C LEU A 155 2.79 20.91 -21.95
N ARG A 156 3.24 19.80 -21.34
CA ARG A 156 4.45 19.07 -21.75
C ARG A 156 4.17 17.89 -22.65
N ARG A 157 2.92 17.72 -23.04
CA ARG A 157 2.52 16.61 -23.90
C ARG A 157 2.82 16.95 -25.35
N GLU A 158 3.60 16.11 -26.00
CA GLU A 158 4.01 16.32 -27.40
C GLU A 158 2.96 15.83 -28.38
N ARG A 159 2.07 14.91 -27.98
CA ARG A 159 1.15 14.24 -28.86
C ARG A 159 -0.20 13.96 -28.21
N PHE A 160 -1.27 14.26 -28.93
CA PHE A 160 -2.65 13.99 -28.56
C PHE A 160 -3.31 13.03 -29.57
N GLY A 161 -4.34 12.33 -29.16
CA GLY A 161 -5.10 11.42 -30.02
C GLY A 161 -5.87 12.14 -31.15
N PHE A 162 -6.12 13.44 -31.01
CA PHE A 162 -6.79 14.24 -32.00
C PHE A 162 -5.84 14.87 -33.05
N ASP A 163 -4.52 14.77 -32.91
CA ASP A 163 -3.56 15.47 -33.81
C ASP A 163 -3.72 15.06 -35.28
N ARG A 164 -4.15 13.83 -35.53
CA ARG A 164 -4.40 13.30 -36.89
C ARG A 164 -5.90 13.15 -37.19
N TRP A 165 -6.76 13.69 -36.36
CA TRP A 165 -8.20 13.70 -36.59
C TRP A 165 -8.55 14.85 -37.57
N LEU A 166 -9.17 14.53 -38.70
CA LEU A 166 -9.43 15.52 -39.81
C LEU A 166 -10.39 16.65 -39.42
N GLN A 167 -11.19 16.46 -38.36
CA GLN A 167 -12.10 17.49 -37.83
C GLN A 167 -11.45 18.31 -36.70
N HIS A 168 -10.13 18.15 -36.48
CA HIS A 168 -9.40 18.92 -35.47
C HIS A 168 -9.23 20.38 -35.95
N ASP A 169 -9.64 21.32 -35.09
CA ASP A 169 -9.40 22.76 -35.30
C ASP A 169 -7.99 23.10 -34.79
N PHE A 170 -7.04 23.05 -35.74
CA PHE A 170 -5.62 23.28 -35.44
C PHE A 170 -5.37 24.71 -34.94
N ASP A 171 -6.02 25.71 -35.51
CA ASP A 171 -5.80 27.12 -35.16
C ASP A 171 -6.30 27.42 -33.75
N LEU A 172 -7.50 26.93 -33.44
CA LEU A 172 -8.03 27.02 -32.10
C LEU A 172 -7.11 26.31 -31.08
N TRP A 173 -6.62 25.10 -31.40
CA TRP A 173 -5.70 24.37 -30.54
C TRP A 173 -4.40 25.13 -30.29
N GLN A 174 -3.79 25.67 -31.32
CA GLN A 174 -2.58 26.49 -31.20
C GLN A 174 -2.81 27.71 -30.31
N SER A 175 -3.96 28.40 -30.43
CA SER A 175 -4.30 29.55 -29.61
C SER A 175 -4.45 29.16 -28.13
N LEU A 176 -5.09 28.01 -27.83
CA LEU A 176 -5.23 27.47 -26.46
C LEU A 176 -3.87 27.07 -25.86
N MET A 177 -3.00 26.45 -26.65
CA MET A 177 -1.64 26.09 -26.21
C MET A 177 -0.80 27.32 -25.90
N MET A 178 -0.91 28.37 -26.73
CA MET A 178 -0.21 29.64 -26.53
C MET A 178 -0.72 30.35 -25.27
N GLU A 179 -2.03 30.39 -25.06
CA GLU A 179 -2.63 30.91 -23.83
C GLU A 179 -2.11 30.15 -22.59
N ALA A 180 -2.12 28.81 -22.62
CA ALA A 180 -1.64 27.96 -21.51
C ALA A 180 -0.16 28.21 -21.21
N GLN A 181 0.69 28.39 -22.23
CA GLN A 181 2.10 28.75 -22.07
C GLN A 181 2.29 30.11 -21.41
N VAL A 182 1.54 31.12 -21.83
CA VAL A 182 1.58 32.48 -21.25
C VAL A 182 1.13 32.44 -19.79
N ARG A 183 0.06 31.72 -19.48
CA ARG A 183 -0.45 31.54 -18.11
C ARG A 183 0.58 30.86 -17.22
N ALA A 184 1.17 29.74 -17.68
CA ALA A 184 2.20 29.02 -16.94
C ALA A 184 3.44 29.89 -16.68
N LYS A 185 3.93 30.63 -17.68
CA LYS A 185 5.06 31.56 -17.52
C LYS A 185 4.78 32.65 -16.49
N ARG A 186 3.60 33.27 -16.57
CA ARG A 186 3.16 34.31 -15.62
C ARG A 186 2.96 33.73 -14.22
N GLY A 187 2.31 32.58 -14.15
CA GLY A 187 2.08 31.88 -12.90
C GLY A 187 3.40 31.54 -12.18
N MET A 188 4.35 30.96 -12.89
CA MET A 188 5.67 30.63 -12.32
C MET A 188 6.44 31.84 -11.82
N GLN A 189 6.35 32.99 -12.48
CA GLN A 189 6.99 34.23 -12.05
C GLN A 189 6.39 34.81 -10.77
N ARG A 190 5.14 34.52 -10.46
CA ARG A 190 4.38 35.07 -9.32
C ARG A 190 4.18 34.03 -8.20
N CYS A 191 4.56 32.79 -8.43
CA CYS A 191 4.32 31.70 -7.51
C CYS A 191 5.30 31.80 -6.32
N GLU A 192 4.77 32.09 -5.14
CA GLU A 192 5.51 32.16 -3.87
C GLU A 192 5.15 31.01 -2.93
N VAL A 193 4.46 29.96 -3.45
CA VAL A 193 4.05 28.82 -2.65
C VAL A 193 5.25 28.14 -2.01
N LYS A 194 5.13 27.76 -0.75
CA LYS A 194 6.13 27.00 -0.01
C LYS A 194 5.70 25.55 0.13
N LEU A 195 6.45 24.66 -0.51
CA LEU A 195 6.15 23.23 -0.51
C LEU A 195 7.29 22.47 0.17
N PHE A 196 6.95 21.54 1.05
CA PHE A 196 7.91 20.76 1.84
C PHE A 196 7.67 19.28 1.67
N GLY A 197 8.71 18.53 1.33
CA GLY A 197 8.67 17.07 1.18
C GLY A 197 9.64 16.40 2.15
N CYS A 198 9.16 15.40 2.87
CA CYS A 198 10.01 14.51 3.65
C CYS A 198 9.81 13.05 3.20
N ASP A 199 10.86 12.26 3.36
CA ASP A 199 10.82 10.80 3.25
C ASP A 199 11.99 10.22 4.04
N ALA A 200 11.83 9.02 4.57
CA ALA A 200 12.89 8.32 5.29
C ALA A 200 13.96 7.76 4.34
N ASP A 201 13.57 7.35 3.12
CA ASP A 201 14.49 6.78 2.12
C ASP A 201 15.18 7.88 1.27
N PRO A 202 16.50 8.07 1.42
CA PRO A 202 17.23 9.08 0.65
C PRO A 202 17.24 8.81 -0.87
N ARG A 203 17.10 7.54 -1.29
CA ARG A 203 17.03 7.17 -2.72
C ARG A 203 15.73 7.64 -3.35
N VAL A 204 14.64 7.56 -2.60
CA VAL A 204 13.33 8.05 -3.04
C VAL A 204 13.33 9.57 -3.11
N LEU A 205 13.93 10.27 -2.14
CA LEU A 205 14.08 11.73 -2.17
C LEU A 205 14.95 12.21 -3.34
N MET A 206 15.96 11.45 -3.74
CA MET A 206 16.74 11.77 -4.94
C MET A 206 15.83 11.75 -6.18
N LYS A 207 15.00 10.72 -6.34
CA LYS A 207 14.00 10.66 -7.43
C LYS A 207 13.01 11.84 -7.37
N ALA A 208 12.57 12.24 -6.17
CA ALA A 208 11.68 13.39 -6.00
C ALA A 208 12.32 14.69 -6.48
N ARG A 209 13.59 14.93 -6.15
CA ARG A 209 14.36 16.10 -6.62
C ARG A 209 14.54 16.08 -8.14
N ASP A 210 14.87 14.94 -8.73
CA ASP A 210 15.03 14.77 -10.17
C ASP A 210 13.70 15.02 -10.91
N ASN A 211 12.61 14.49 -10.40
CA ASN A 211 11.26 14.73 -10.92
C ASN A 211 10.87 16.21 -10.83
N ALA A 212 11.11 16.87 -9.69
CA ALA A 212 10.81 18.28 -9.51
C ALA A 212 11.67 19.17 -10.42
N LYS A 213 12.93 18.80 -10.64
CA LYS A 213 13.83 19.47 -11.62
C LYS A 213 13.32 19.27 -13.04
N ALA A 214 13.01 18.04 -13.43
CA ALA A 214 12.43 17.73 -14.74
C ALA A 214 11.08 18.44 -14.95
N ALA A 215 10.28 18.58 -13.89
CA ALA A 215 9.03 19.35 -13.89
C ALA A 215 9.25 20.87 -13.97
N GLY A 216 10.45 21.39 -13.69
CA GLY A 216 10.76 22.83 -13.68
C GLY A 216 10.28 23.57 -12.42
N VAL A 217 9.92 22.84 -11.35
CA VAL A 217 9.35 23.39 -10.10
C VAL A 217 10.24 23.19 -8.88
N ALA A 218 11.46 22.72 -9.06
CA ALA A 218 12.37 22.39 -7.96
C ALA A 218 12.62 23.55 -6.99
N HIS A 219 12.58 24.81 -7.45
CA HIS A 219 12.78 26.00 -6.62
C HIS A 219 11.60 26.30 -5.67
N LEU A 220 10.42 25.70 -5.90
CA LEU A 220 9.24 25.84 -5.04
C LEU A 220 9.18 24.77 -3.95
N ILE A 221 10.03 23.72 -4.02
CA ILE A 221 9.91 22.53 -3.16
C ILE A 221 11.20 22.33 -2.37
N THR A 222 11.09 22.29 -1.05
CA THR A 222 12.20 21.94 -0.16
C THR A 222 12.08 20.48 0.27
N PHE A 223 13.09 19.65 -0.04
CA PHE A 223 13.15 18.26 0.36
C PHE A 223 14.13 18.02 1.50
N LYS A 224 13.66 17.40 2.60
CA LYS A 224 14.48 17.02 3.77
C LYS A 224 14.33 15.52 4.02
N GLN A 225 15.44 14.81 4.28
CA GLN A 225 15.34 13.45 4.79
C GLN A 225 14.90 13.50 6.25
N ALA A 226 13.78 12.84 6.54
CA ALA A 226 13.27 12.71 7.90
C ALA A 226 12.35 11.49 7.99
N ASP A 227 12.47 10.78 9.10
CA ASP A 227 11.48 9.78 9.51
C ASP A 227 10.25 10.46 10.13
N VAL A 228 9.10 9.83 10.03
CA VAL A 228 7.83 10.36 10.55
C VAL A 228 7.86 10.58 12.07
N THR A 229 8.66 9.82 12.81
CA THR A 229 8.85 9.97 14.26
C THR A 229 9.56 11.29 14.63
N GLN A 230 10.36 11.81 13.69
CA GLN A 230 11.13 13.05 13.80
C GLN A 230 10.52 14.21 13.02
N LEU A 231 9.24 14.06 12.62
CA LEU A 231 8.55 15.06 11.81
C LEU A 231 8.38 16.36 12.60
N GLU A 232 8.87 17.44 12.02
CA GLU A 232 8.79 18.80 12.55
C GLU A 232 8.01 19.70 11.60
N ASN A 233 7.33 20.69 12.17
CA ASN A 233 6.68 21.74 11.39
C ASN A 233 7.75 22.57 10.67
N PRO A 234 7.72 22.66 9.32
CA PRO A 234 8.73 23.39 8.56
C PRO A 234 8.60 24.91 8.64
N LEU A 235 7.48 25.40 9.19
CA LEU A 235 7.27 26.84 9.36
C LEU A 235 7.80 27.30 10.72
N PRO A 236 8.46 28.46 10.77
CA PRO A 236 8.96 29.01 12.03
C PRO A 236 7.79 29.26 13.00
N MET A 237 7.97 28.83 14.24
CA MET A 237 7.07 29.26 15.31
C MET A 237 7.20 30.78 15.46
N PRO A 238 6.10 31.55 15.57
CA PRO A 238 6.20 32.97 15.85
C PRO A 238 6.96 33.17 17.15
N ALA A 239 7.91 34.11 17.14
CA ALA A 239 8.60 34.51 18.36
C ALA A 239 7.55 35.03 19.35
N VAL A 240 7.57 34.50 20.58
CA VAL A 240 6.73 34.99 21.66
C VAL A 240 7.23 36.39 22.03
N VAL A 241 6.58 37.42 21.50
CA VAL A 241 6.80 38.78 21.96
C VAL A 241 5.82 38.98 23.13
N GLU A 242 6.36 39.04 24.34
CA GLU A 242 5.54 39.36 25.52
C GLU A 242 4.90 40.75 25.33
N GLY A 243 3.59 40.81 25.19
CA GLY A 243 2.80 42.04 25.30
C GLY A 243 1.98 42.45 24.09
N GLU A 244 2.03 41.83 22.93
CA GLU A 244 1.21 42.23 21.77
C GLU A 244 0.42 41.06 21.16
N ALA A 245 -0.87 41.32 20.93
CA ALA A 245 -1.86 40.57 20.17
C ALA A 245 -1.97 39.05 20.41
N SER A 246 -3.19 38.59 20.50
CA SER A 246 -3.56 37.17 20.69
C SER A 246 -2.65 36.21 19.91
N GLN A 247 -2.02 35.26 20.61
CA GLN A 247 -1.14 34.20 20.05
C GLN A 247 -1.81 33.39 18.91
N GLU A 248 -3.07 33.56 18.67
CA GLU A 248 -3.85 32.92 17.61
C GLU A 248 -3.61 33.51 16.22
N GLU A 249 -3.33 34.83 16.11
CA GLU A 249 -3.18 35.52 14.81
C GLU A 249 -1.81 35.34 14.17
N ALA A 250 -0.78 34.93 14.92
CA ALA A 250 0.58 34.81 14.42
C ALA A 250 0.97 33.39 13.95
N ARG A 251 0.14 32.37 14.15
CA ARG A 251 0.46 31.00 13.71
C ARG A 251 0.28 30.86 12.21
N GLN A 252 1.37 30.64 11.48
CA GLN A 252 1.29 30.25 10.07
C GLN A 252 0.68 28.86 9.96
N VAL A 253 -0.54 28.80 9.45
CA VAL A 253 -1.31 27.58 9.21
C VAL A 253 -0.93 27.02 7.84
N GLY A 254 -0.83 25.73 7.73
CA GLY A 254 -0.52 25.05 6.48
C GLY A 254 -1.44 23.86 6.22
N MET A 255 -1.18 23.17 5.13
CA MET A 255 -1.81 21.93 4.73
C MET A 255 -0.80 20.79 4.77
N LEU A 256 -1.10 19.72 5.49
CA LEU A 256 -0.36 18.47 5.35
C LEU A 256 -1.19 17.51 4.51
N ILE A 257 -0.62 17.02 3.42
CA ILE A 257 -1.26 16.07 2.53
C ILE A 257 -0.31 14.90 2.28
N SER A 258 -0.79 13.66 2.40
CA SER A 258 0.07 12.51 2.19
C SER A 258 -0.68 11.28 1.70
N ASN A 259 0.08 10.43 1.01
CA ASN A 259 -0.28 9.06 0.66
C ASN A 259 0.73 8.11 1.32
N PRO A 260 0.61 7.86 2.66
CA PRO A 260 1.51 6.97 3.36
C PRO A 260 1.43 5.54 2.83
N PRO A 261 2.43 4.69 3.07
CA PRO A 261 2.35 3.28 2.71
C PRO A 261 1.19 2.61 3.45
N TYR A 262 0.40 1.80 2.77
CA TYR A 262 -0.74 1.08 3.35
C TYR A 262 -0.69 -0.43 3.15
N GLY A 263 0.42 -0.97 2.65
CA GLY A 263 0.76 -2.41 2.54
C GLY A 263 -0.31 -3.28 1.87
N GLU A 264 0.14 -4.19 1.02
CA GLU A 264 -0.74 -5.20 0.42
C GLU A 264 -0.67 -6.53 1.19
N ARG A 265 0.33 -6.70 2.09
CA ARG A 265 0.59 -7.95 2.80
C ARG A 265 0.36 -7.79 4.30
N LEU A 266 -0.24 -8.82 4.90
CA LEU A 266 -0.52 -8.87 6.35
C LEU A 266 0.75 -8.73 7.21
N GLY A 267 1.91 -9.21 6.72
CA GLY A 267 3.18 -9.14 7.43
C GLY A 267 3.76 -7.73 7.57
N GLU A 268 3.42 -6.81 6.67
CA GLU A 268 3.86 -5.41 6.71
C GLU A 268 3.00 -4.55 7.66
N PHE A 269 1.85 -5.07 8.06
CA PHE A 269 0.82 -4.31 8.77
C PHE A 269 1.26 -3.77 10.14
N PRO A 270 2.00 -4.50 11.00
CA PRO A 270 2.48 -3.97 12.28
C PRO A 270 3.40 -2.76 12.16
N ALA A 271 4.36 -2.79 11.20
CA ALA A 271 5.23 -1.64 10.93
C ALA A 271 4.44 -0.42 10.45
N LEU A 272 3.42 -0.64 9.60
CA LEU A 272 2.54 0.43 9.12
C LEU A 272 1.68 1.04 10.23
N LEU A 273 1.26 0.24 11.22
CA LEU A 273 0.59 0.76 12.43
C LEU A 273 1.47 1.77 13.17
N GLU A 274 2.74 1.42 13.34
CA GLU A 274 3.73 2.26 14.03
C GLU A 274 3.92 3.59 13.29
N VAL A 275 4.11 3.55 11.98
CA VAL A 275 4.22 4.74 11.11
C VAL A 275 2.99 5.65 11.24
N HIS A 276 1.77 5.09 11.16
CA HIS A 276 0.55 5.90 11.24
C HIS A 276 0.32 6.48 12.64
N GLN A 277 0.67 5.73 13.69
CA GLN A 277 0.64 6.24 15.06
C GLN A 277 1.64 7.38 15.25
N ALA A 278 2.88 7.20 14.81
CA ALA A 278 3.92 8.22 14.88
C ALA A 278 3.50 9.49 14.13
N LEU A 279 2.89 9.35 12.95
CA LEU A 279 2.31 10.47 12.21
C LEU A 279 1.24 11.18 13.02
N GLY A 280 0.28 10.47 13.60
CA GLY A 280 -0.76 11.04 14.44
C GLY A 280 -0.21 11.78 15.66
N ASP A 281 0.83 11.24 16.30
CA ASP A 281 1.50 11.87 17.43
C ASP A 281 2.29 13.12 17.02
N ALA A 282 2.99 13.09 15.89
CA ALA A 282 3.69 14.24 15.33
C ALA A 282 2.73 15.38 14.98
N LEU A 283 1.57 15.05 14.38
CA LEU A 283 0.53 16.01 14.03
C LEU A 283 0.01 16.75 15.28
N ARG A 284 -0.32 16.01 16.34
CA ARG A 284 -0.77 16.62 17.60
C ARG A 284 0.30 17.45 18.30
N ARG A 285 1.57 17.07 18.16
CA ARG A 285 2.69 17.74 18.85
C ARG A 285 3.11 19.05 18.17
N GLY A 286 3.12 19.09 16.82
CA GLY A 286 3.77 20.17 16.09
C GLY A 286 2.93 20.88 15.02
N PHE A 287 1.70 20.42 14.75
CA PHE A 287 0.90 20.93 13.62
C PHE A 287 -0.47 21.48 14.06
N GLN A 288 -0.53 22.06 15.25
CA GLN A 288 -1.77 22.70 15.73
C GLN A 288 -2.23 23.78 14.74
N GLY A 289 -3.54 23.78 14.44
CA GLY A 289 -4.14 24.69 13.47
C GLY A 289 -4.00 24.26 12.00
N TRP A 290 -3.17 23.26 11.70
CA TRP A 290 -3.03 22.76 10.34
C TRP A 290 -4.23 21.91 9.90
N ARG A 291 -4.52 21.97 8.60
CA ARG A 291 -5.40 21.02 7.94
C ARG A 291 -4.58 19.82 7.47
N VAL A 292 -5.16 18.64 7.56
CA VAL A 292 -4.49 17.38 7.21
C VAL A 292 -5.37 16.57 6.28
N SER A 293 -4.80 15.97 5.25
CA SER A 293 -5.52 15.14 4.29
C SER A 293 -4.70 13.89 3.99
N ILE A 294 -5.19 12.71 4.39
CA ILE A 294 -4.46 11.44 4.27
C ILE A 294 -5.27 10.45 3.42
N LEU A 295 -4.61 9.89 2.40
CA LEU A 295 -5.15 8.80 1.59
C LEU A 295 -4.66 7.46 2.13
N SER A 296 -5.55 6.48 2.25
CA SER A 296 -5.16 5.09 2.54
C SER A 296 -6.20 4.10 2.01
N ALA A 297 -5.76 2.93 1.60
CA ALA A 297 -6.63 1.80 1.29
C ALA A 297 -7.07 1.06 2.56
N SER A 298 -6.42 1.31 3.71
CA SER A 298 -6.77 0.70 4.99
C SER A 298 -7.43 1.73 5.93
N PRO A 299 -8.76 1.63 6.14
CA PRO A 299 -9.47 2.45 7.13
C PRO A 299 -8.94 2.27 8.55
N GLU A 300 -8.40 1.10 8.87
CA GLU A 300 -7.78 0.76 10.14
C GLU A 300 -6.54 1.60 10.41
N LEU A 301 -5.63 1.70 9.43
CA LEU A 301 -4.43 2.54 9.52
C LEU A 301 -4.80 4.02 9.73
N LEU A 302 -5.82 4.50 9.00
CA LEU A 302 -6.33 5.87 9.22
C LEU A 302 -6.89 6.07 10.65
N SER A 303 -7.45 5.03 11.25
CA SER A 303 -7.93 5.09 12.64
C SER A 303 -6.78 5.16 13.65
N CYS A 304 -5.60 4.66 13.31
CA CYS A 304 -4.39 4.74 14.16
C CYS A 304 -3.84 6.15 14.30
N LEU A 305 -4.18 7.08 13.41
CA LEU A 305 -3.89 8.50 13.58
C LEU A 305 -4.56 9.10 14.83
N ARG A 306 -5.65 8.50 15.31
CA ARG A 306 -6.45 8.96 16.46
C ARG A 306 -6.91 10.41 16.30
N LEU A 307 -7.27 10.77 15.10
CA LEU A 307 -7.84 12.06 14.73
C LEU A 307 -9.29 11.84 14.30
N ARG A 308 -10.15 12.79 14.63
CA ARG A 308 -11.53 12.81 14.15
C ARG A 308 -11.56 13.42 12.75
N ALA A 309 -12.01 12.65 11.76
CA ALA A 309 -12.17 13.14 10.40
C ALA A 309 -13.38 14.07 10.28
N ASP A 310 -13.19 15.22 9.63
CA ASP A 310 -14.25 16.19 9.31
C ASP A 310 -14.99 15.80 8.04
N LYS A 311 -14.22 15.31 7.04
CA LYS A 311 -14.74 14.87 5.74
C LYS A 311 -14.03 13.61 5.27
N GLN A 312 -14.74 12.81 4.49
CA GLN A 312 -14.23 11.57 3.93
C GLN A 312 -14.68 11.44 2.47
N TYR A 313 -13.77 11.03 1.60
CA TYR A 313 -14.02 10.79 0.18
C TYR A 313 -13.53 9.40 -0.22
N ARG A 314 -14.27 8.76 -1.10
CA ARG A 314 -13.87 7.50 -1.74
C ARG A 314 -13.15 7.82 -3.04
N LEU A 315 -11.93 7.32 -3.19
CA LEU A 315 -11.09 7.48 -4.37
C LEU A 315 -10.52 6.13 -4.79
N PHE A 316 -9.91 6.06 -5.97
CA PHE A 316 -9.31 4.82 -6.47
C PHE A 316 -7.86 5.05 -6.91
N ASN A 317 -6.95 4.25 -6.36
CA ASN A 317 -5.57 4.18 -6.83
C ASN A 317 -5.41 2.93 -7.72
N GLY A 318 -5.60 3.10 -9.04
CA GLY A 318 -5.77 1.97 -9.95
C GLY A 318 -7.06 1.21 -9.67
N ALA A 319 -6.98 -0.07 -9.39
CA ALA A 319 -8.11 -0.91 -8.98
C ALA A 319 -8.41 -0.86 -7.47
N LEU A 320 -7.48 -0.32 -6.68
CA LEU A 320 -7.56 -0.30 -5.23
C LEU A 320 -8.46 0.84 -4.75
N GLU A 321 -9.50 0.50 -3.99
CA GLU A 321 -10.36 1.47 -3.34
C GLU A 321 -9.65 2.09 -2.14
N CYS A 322 -9.63 3.42 -2.06
CA CYS A 322 -8.99 4.20 -1.01
C CYS A 322 -9.96 5.18 -0.37
N GLN A 323 -9.69 5.54 0.87
CA GLN A 323 -10.36 6.62 1.59
C GLN A 323 -9.41 7.80 1.75
N LEU A 324 -9.84 8.98 1.33
CA LEU A 324 -9.19 10.24 1.66
C LEU A 324 -9.94 10.85 2.85
N ARG A 325 -9.27 11.00 3.98
CA ARG A 325 -9.85 11.64 5.17
C ARG A 325 -9.20 12.97 5.44
N ASN A 326 -10.05 13.99 5.65
CA ASN A 326 -9.62 15.34 6.00
C ASN A 326 -9.83 15.57 7.50
N TYR A 327 -8.86 16.22 8.13
CA TYR A 327 -8.83 16.51 9.55
C TYR A 327 -8.43 17.97 9.79
N GLN A 328 -8.91 18.55 10.88
CA GLN A 328 -8.42 19.80 11.44
C GLN A 328 -7.69 19.50 12.74
N ILE A 329 -6.43 19.90 12.86
CA ILE A 329 -5.70 19.72 14.12
C ILE A 329 -6.09 20.84 15.06
N ALA A 330 -6.69 20.49 16.18
CA ALA A 330 -7.12 21.48 17.17
C ALA A 330 -5.93 22.26 17.75
N LEU A 331 -6.16 23.54 18.09
CA LEU A 331 -5.11 24.42 18.63
C LEU A 331 -4.60 23.96 20.00
N ASP A 332 -5.46 23.34 20.80
CA ASP A 332 -5.19 22.77 22.10
C ASP A 332 -4.79 21.29 22.04
N SER A 333 -4.52 20.79 20.83
CA SER A 333 -4.12 19.41 20.63
C SER A 333 -2.79 19.12 21.32
N VAL A 334 -2.83 18.20 22.27
CA VAL A 334 -1.63 17.72 22.98
C VAL A 334 -1.41 16.25 22.61
N ALA A 335 -0.17 15.85 22.44
CA ALA A 335 0.15 14.43 22.27
C ALA A 335 -0.45 13.63 23.44
N SER A 336 -1.37 12.71 23.13
CA SER A 336 -2.03 11.92 24.16
C SER A 336 -1.00 11.08 24.91
N GLN A 337 -0.80 11.32 26.19
CA GLN A 337 0.03 10.48 27.06
C GLN A 337 -0.67 9.17 27.45
N LYS A 338 -1.97 9.03 27.14
CA LYS A 338 -2.68 7.77 27.43
C LYS A 338 -2.18 6.68 26.50
N GLU A 339 -1.58 5.67 27.12
CA GLU A 339 -1.24 4.45 26.39
C GLU A 339 -2.51 3.78 25.85
N VAL A 340 -2.38 3.22 24.66
CA VAL A 340 -3.43 2.37 24.09
C VAL A 340 -3.50 1.10 24.88
N ALA A 341 -4.71 0.62 25.13
CA ALA A 341 -4.92 -0.62 25.87
C ALA A 341 -4.09 -0.69 27.16
N GLN A 342 -4.21 0.33 28.01
CA GLN A 342 -3.38 0.49 29.24
C GLN A 342 -3.38 -0.76 30.13
N ASP A 343 -4.53 -1.41 30.31
CA ASP A 343 -4.64 -2.60 31.13
C ASP A 343 -3.87 -3.77 30.52
N PHE A 344 -3.95 -3.94 29.21
CA PHE A 344 -3.17 -4.90 28.46
C PHE A 344 -1.67 -4.60 28.54
N ALA A 345 -1.27 -3.35 28.31
CA ALA A 345 0.12 -2.92 28.38
C ALA A 345 0.72 -3.20 29.79
N ASN A 346 -0.02 -2.92 30.84
CA ASN A 346 0.40 -3.21 32.22
C ASN A 346 0.55 -4.72 32.48
N ARG A 347 -0.40 -5.53 31.99
CA ARG A 347 -0.31 -6.99 32.09
C ARG A 347 0.93 -7.50 31.34
N LEU A 348 1.13 -7.04 30.11
CA LEU A 348 2.25 -7.47 29.28
C LEU A 348 3.61 -7.10 29.89
N ARG A 349 3.77 -5.89 30.46
CA ARG A 349 4.97 -5.48 31.20
C ARG A 349 5.28 -6.41 32.38
N LYS A 350 4.24 -6.78 33.15
CA LYS A 350 4.39 -7.70 34.26
C LYS A 350 4.86 -9.07 33.78
N ASN A 351 4.23 -9.60 32.74
CA ASN A 351 4.60 -10.88 32.14
C ASN A 351 6.04 -10.85 31.61
N LEU A 352 6.39 -9.83 30.83
CA LEU A 352 7.71 -9.65 30.26
C LEU A 352 8.80 -9.66 31.34
N LYS A 353 8.66 -8.84 32.38
CA LYS A 353 9.63 -8.76 33.48
C LYS A 353 9.86 -10.11 34.18
N THR A 354 8.81 -10.92 34.31
CA THR A 354 8.88 -12.22 34.99
C THR A 354 9.48 -13.29 34.07
N LEU A 355 8.99 -13.36 32.83
CA LEU A 355 9.34 -14.40 31.89
C LEU A 355 10.75 -14.20 31.32
N GLU A 356 11.19 -12.98 31.12
CA GLU A 356 12.54 -12.65 30.65
C GLU A 356 13.62 -13.13 31.64
N LYS A 357 13.42 -12.92 32.94
CA LYS A 357 14.31 -13.42 33.98
C LYS A 357 14.36 -14.94 34.01
N TRP A 358 13.20 -15.58 33.89
CA TRP A 358 13.10 -17.03 33.84
C TRP A 358 13.76 -17.60 32.59
N ALA A 359 13.45 -17.08 31.43
CA ALA A 359 13.99 -17.52 30.14
C ALA A 359 15.53 -17.42 30.09
N SER A 360 16.08 -16.30 30.54
CA SER A 360 17.53 -16.08 30.65
C SER A 360 18.19 -17.10 31.58
N LYS A 361 17.58 -17.39 32.73
CA LYS A 361 18.10 -18.38 33.71
C LYS A 361 18.10 -19.80 33.14
N GLU A 362 17.08 -20.16 32.38
CA GLU A 362 16.88 -21.52 31.84
C GLU A 362 17.51 -21.73 30.46
N GLY A 363 18.15 -20.69 29.87
CA GLY A 363 18.74 -20.77 28.54
C GLY A 363 17.68 -20.94 27.44
N ILE A 364 16.59 -20.16 27.51
CA ILE A 364 15.44 -20.21 26.62
C ILE A 364 15.31 -18.85 25.93
N ASP A 365 15.12 -18.82 24.62
CA ASP A 365 14.95 -17.61 23.84
C ASP A 365 13.62 -17.56 23.06
N CYS A 366 12.74 -18.54 23.26
CA CYS A 366 11.40 -18.59 22.68
C CYS A 366 10.36 -18.98 23.75
N TYR A 367 9.35 -18.14 23.99
CA TYR A 367 8.34 -18.40 25.02
C TYR A 367 7.05 -17.60 24.79
N ARG A 368 5.94 -18.12 25.36
CA ARG A 368 4.66 -17.42 25.37
C ARG A 368 4.69 -16.28 26.37
N LEU A 369 4.50 -15.06 25.86
CA LEU A 369 4.53 -13.84 26.64
C LEU A 369 3.15 -13.46 27.18
N TYR A 370 2.07 -13.81 26.43
CA TYR A 370 0.69 -13.51 26.78
C TYR A 370 -0.23 -14.58 26.18
N ASP A 371 -1.27 -15.00 26.91
CA ASP A 371 -2.22 -16.02 26.46
C ASP A 371 -3.64 -15.70 26.96
N ALA A 372 -4.31 -14.73 26.29
CA ALA A 372 -5.68 -14.32 26.60
C ALA A 372 -5.91 -14.02 28.10
N ASP A 373 -4.88 -13.47 28.80
CA ASP A 373 -4.93 -13.16 30.24
C ASP A 373 -6.06 -12.18 30.61
N LEU A 374 -6.53 -11.39 29.63
CA LEU A 374 -7.62 -10.44 29.76
C LEU A 374 -8.72 -10.76 28.75
N PRO A 375 -10.00 -10.84 29.17
CA PRO A 375 -11.11 -11.23 28.29
C PRO A 375 -11.30 -10.35 27.04
N GLU A 376 -10.94 -9.05 27.14
CA GLU A 376 -11.07 -8.10 26.05
C GLU A 376 -10.00 -8.28 24.96
N TYR A 377 -8.89 -8.94 25.29
CA TYR A 377 -7.72 -9.10 24.43
C TYR A 377 -7.43 -10.59 24.21
N ASN A 378 -8.24 -11.18 23.35
CA ASN A 378 -8.25 -12.62 23.11
C ASN A 378 -7.22 -13.05 22.05
N ALA A 379 -5.95 -13.10 22.44
CA ALA A 379 -4.85 -13.52 21.58
C ALA A 379 -3.74 -14.21 22.36
N ALA A 380 -2.88 -14.95 21.63
CA ALA A 380 -1.58 -15.38 22.11
C ALA A 380 -0.48 -14.48 21.56
N ILE A 381 0.53 -14.16 22.38
CA ILE A 381 1.75 -13.50 21.96
C ILE A 381 2.93 -14.36 22.36
N ASP A 382 3.65 -14.85 21.35
CA ASP A 382 4.84 -15.66 21.50
C ASP A 382 6.09 -14.84 21.11
N ARG A 383 7.11 -14.88 21.96
CA ARG A 383 8.42 -14.29 21.68
C ARG A 383 9.38 -15.35 21.15
N TYR A 384 10.08 -15.03 20.08
CA TYR A 384 11.15 -15.80 19.48
C TYR A 384 12.36 -14.88 19.31
N GLN A 385 13.28 -14.87 20.28
CA GLN A 385 14.41 -13.92 20.32
C GLN A 385 13.94 -12.46 20.23
N ASP A 386 14.21 -11.79 19.11
CA ASP A 386 13.82 -10.42 18.80
C ASP A 386 12.58 -10.31 17.87
N TYR A 387 11.78 -11.40 17.78
CA TYR A 387 10.51 -11.43 17.05
C TYR A 387 9.33 -11.68 17.99
N LEU A 388 8.17 -11.12 17.63
CA LEU A 388 6.88 -11.44 18.23
C LEU A 388 5.95 -12.08 17.21
N VAL A 389 5.28 -13.15 17.59
CA VAL A 389 4.18 -13.73 16.83
C VAL A 389 2.89 -13.48 17.61
N VAL A 390 2.02 -12.64 17.07
CA VAL A 390 0.71 -12.31 17.62
C VAL A 390 -0.34 -13.14 16.89
N GLN A 391 -1.02 -14.03 17.63
CA GLN A 391 -2.07 -14.89 17.09
C GLN A 391 -3.42 -14.51 17.71
N GLU A 392 -4.32 -13.92 16.92
CA GLU A 392 -5.68 -13.64 17.37
C GLU A 392 -6.50 -14.94 17.47
N TYR A 393 -7.18 -15.13 18.60
CA TYR A 393 -8.20 -16.16 18.74
C TYR A 393 -9.55 -15.64 18.20
N ALA A 394 -10.29 -16.50 17.54
CA ALA A 394 -11.60 -16.13 16.99
C ALA A 394 -12.50 -15.50 18.06
N ALA A 395 -12.93 -14.28 17.82
CA ALA A 395 -13.84 -13.58 18.74
C ALA A 395 -15.23 -14.24 18.74
N PRO A 396 -15.98 -14.18 19.87
CA PRO A 396 -17.38 -14.54 19.90
C PRO A 396 -18.20 -13.79 18.82
N LYS A 397 -19.18 -14.47 18.23
CA LYS A 397 -19.99 -13.93 17.12
C LYS A 397 -20.84 -12.70 17.48
N ASP A 398 -21.09 -12.47 18.75
CA ASP A 398 -21.85 -11.36 19.32
C ASP A 398 -21.04 -10.04 19.39
N ILE A 399 -19.71 -10.09 19.22
CA ILE A 399 -18.86 -8.90 19.22
C ILE A 399 -18.75 -8.37 17.78
N PRO A 400 -19.05 -7.07 17.53
CA PRO A 400 -18.88 -6.48 16.20
C PRO A 400 -17.45 -6.61 15.68
N ALA A 401 -17.28 -7.06 14.44
CA ALA A 401 -15.98 -7.29 13.81
C ALA A 401 -15.05 -6.05 13.86
N GLN A 402 -15.62 -4.85 13.70
CA GLN A 402 -14.87 -3.60 13.81
C GLN A 402 -14.26 -3.40 15.20
N LYS A 403 -14.99 -3.76 16.28
CA LYS A 403 -14.50 -3.64 17.66
C LYS A 403 -13.40 -4.66 17.93
N THR A 404 -13.55 -5.88 17.45
CA THR A 404 -12.52 -6.94 17.54
C THR A 404 -11.25 -6.49 16.83
N ARG A 405 -11.39 -6.01 15.60
CA ARG A 405 -10.26 -5.52 14.81
C ARG A 405 -9.54 -4.36 15.51
N GLN A 406 -10.28 -3.38 16.04
CA GLN A 406 -9.67 -2.26 16.75
C GLN A 406 -8.90 -2.72 18.00
N ARG A 407 -9.44 -3.65 18.77
CA ARG A 407 -8.76 -4.23 19.95
C ARG A 407 -7.46 -4.94 19.57
N LEU A 408 -7.47 -5.70 18.47
CA LEU A 408 -6.26 -6.35 17.96
C LEU A 408 -5.18 -5.32 17.61
N LEU A 409 -5.56 -4.24 16.93
CA LEU A 409 -4.64 -3.16 16.58
C LEU A 409 -4.05 -2.47 17.81
N ASP A 410 -4.90 -2.16 18.78
CA ASP A 410 -4.50 -1.55 20.04
C ASP A 410 -3.53 -2.47 20.81
N MET A 411 -3.76 -3.78 20.77
CA MET A 411 -2.92 -4.80 21.40
C MET A 411 -1.55 -4.90 20.70
N VAL A 412 -1.51 -4.95 19.36
CA VAL A 412 -0.25 -4.98 18.59
C VAL A 412 0.58 -3.73 18.87
N GLN A 413 -0.03 -2.56 18.85
CA GLN A 413 0.63 -1.30 19.18
C GLN A 413 1.21 -1.30 20.61
N ALA A 414 0.41 -1.75 21.59
CA ALA A 414 0.88 -1.85 22.97
C ALA A 414 2.00 -2.87 23.12
N ALA A 415 1.95 -4.00 22.40
CA ALA A 415 3.00 -5.01 22.41
C ALA A 415 4.33 -4.46 21.87
N ILE A 416 4.31 -3.78 20.72
CA ILE A 416 5.48 -3.10 20.14
C ILE A 416 6.09 -2.13 21.18
N LYS A 417 5.27 -1.25 21.75
CA LYS A 417 5.72 -0.24 22.71
C LYS A 417 6.29 -0.82 23.99
N VAL A 418 5.66 -1.88 24.54
CA VAL A 418 6.07 -2.51 25.81
C VAL A 418 7.35 -3.33 25.64
N THR A 419 7.51 -4.02 24.51
CA THR A 419 8.67 -4.88 24.27
C THR A 419 9.84 -4.12 23.66
N GLY A 420 9.61 -2.92 23.07
CA GLY A 420 10.61 -2.15 22.32
C GLY A 420 11.04 -2.83 21.03
N MET A 421 10.26 -3.77 20.53
CA MET A 421 10.54 -4.45 19.25
C MET A 421 10.13 -3.58 18.09
N ASP A 422 10.86 -3.72 16.98
CA ASP A 422 10.55 -3.10 15.70
C ASP A 422 9.27 -3.73 15.12
N GLY A 423 8.37 -2.92 14.58
CA GLY A 423 7.14 -3.39 13.95
C GLY A 423 7.37 -4.38 12.81
N GLU A 424 8.51 -4.30 12.10
CA GLU A 424 8.89 -5.26 11.06
C GLU A 424 9.16 -6.68 11.62
N LYS A 425 9.46 -6.79 12.92
CA LYS A 425 9.69 -8.04 13.63
C LYS A 425 8.46 -8.58 14.36
N VAL A 426 7.31 -7.96 14.16
CA VAL A 426 6.03 -8.40 14.71
C VAL A 426 5.19 -9.05 13.63
N ILE A 427 4.92 -10.34 13.78
CA ILE A 427 4.19 -11.15 12.82
C ILE A 427 2.77 -11.37 13.32
N LEU A 428 1.80 -10.86 12.56
CA LEU A 428 0.38 -11.01 12.88
C LEU A 428 -0.19 -12.23 12.16
N LYS A 429 -0.79 -13.16 12.94
CA LYS A 429 -1.53 -14.32 12.42
C LYS A 429 -2.96 -14.30 12.93
N VAL A 430 -3.92 -14.55 12.04
CA VAL A 430 -5.33 -14.67 12.40
C VAL A 430 -5.71 -16.15 12.33
N ARG A 431 -6.14 -16.72 13.46
CA ARG A 431 -6.70 -18.06 13.51
C ARG A 431 -8.19 -18.01 13.17
N GLU A 432 -8.53 -18.21 11.90
CA GLU A 432 -9.89 -18.56 11.52
C GLU A 432 -10.13 -20.04 11.86
N ARG A 433 -11.37 -20.39 12.23
CA ARG A 433 -11.76 -21.82 12.37
C ARG A 433 -11.62 -22.48 11.01
N GLN A 434 -10.52 -23.21 10.82
CA GLN A 434 -10.29 -23.97 9.62
C GLN A 434 -10.89 -25.36 9.78
N GLU A 435 -11.71 -25.77 8.82
CA GLU A 435 -12.24 -27.14 8.74
C GLU A 435 -11.33 -27.98 7.81
N GLY A 436 -10.82 -29.11 8.34
CA GLY A 436 -10.12 -30.11 7.56
C GLY A 436 -8.63 -29.83 7.25
N LYS A 437 -8.17 -30.22 6.03
CA LYS A 437 -6.75 -30.19 5.61
C LYS A 437 -6.13 -28.80 5.42
N GLN A 438 -6.88 -27.73 5.58
CA GLN A 438 -6.41 -26.35 5.42
C GLN A 438 -5.40 -25.92 6.50
N GLN A 439 -5.32 -26.63 7.59
CA GLN A 439 -4.41 -26.38 8.72
C GLN A 439 -2.92 -26.46 8.34
N TYR A 440 -2.60 -27.12 7.23
CA TYR A 440 -1.24 -27.35 6.73
C TYR A 440 -0.88 -26.52 5.47
N GLN A 441 -1.73 -25.56 5.09
CA GLN A 441 -1.45 -24.69 3.94
C GLN A 441 -0.35 -23.68 4.27
N LYS A 442 0.57 -23.50 3.32
CA LYS A 442 1.54 -22.40 3.37
C LYS A 442 0.84 -21.07 3.27
N LEU A 443 1.18 -20.15 4.17
CA LEU A 443 0.69 -18.77 4.20
C LEU A 443 1.57 -17.84 3.35
N SER A 444 2.87 -18.14 3.25
CA SER A 444 3.84 -17.43 2.42
C SER A 444 4.93 -18.38 1.90
N GLU A 445 5.84 -17.90 1.07
CA GLU A 445 6.98 -18.64 0.53
C GLU A 445 8.33 -18.00 0.88
N GLU A 446 8.40 -17.27 1.98
CA GLU A 446 9.60 -16.52 2.35
C GLU A 446 10.75 -17.40 2.79
N GLN A 447 10.49 -18.66 3.13
CA GLN A 447 11.46 -19.67 3.59
C GLN A 447 12.37 -19.18 4.73
N HIS A 448 11.90 -18.21 5.51
CA HIS A 448 12.69 -17.61 6.58
C HIS A 448 12.63 -18.49 7.83
N ARG A 449 13.64 -19.35 7.99
CA ARG A 449 13.83 -20.16 9.19
C ARG A 449 14.81 -19.48 10.14
N MET A 450 14.58 -19.59 11.43
CA MET A 450 15.50 -19.15 12.46
C MET A 450 15.72 -20.25 13.49
N GLU A 451 16.92 -20.28 14.08
CA GLU A 451 17.27 -21.21 15.15
C GLU A 451 16.91 -20.60 16.50
N VAL A 452 16.21 -21.36 17.34
CA VAL A 452 15.87 -20.99 18.72
C VAL A 452 16.42 -21.99 19.71
N GLN A 453 16.60 -21.59 20.96
CA GLN A 453 17.16 -22.42 22.03
C GLN A 453 16.13 -22.75 23.11
N GLU A 454 16.13 -24.01 23.52
CA GLU A 454 15.29 -24.51 24.62
C GLU A 454 16.05 -25.59 25.40
N TYR A 455 16.46 -25.29 26.64
CA TYR A 455 17.20 -26.21 27.52
C TYR A 455 18.43 -26.89 26.88
N GLY A 456 19.17 -26.13 26.08
CA GLY A 456 20.35 -26.60 25.34
C GLY A 456 20.04 -27.29 23.99
N ALA A 457 18.79 -27.55 23.66
CA ALA A 457 18.38 -27.94 22.33
C ALA A 457 18.32 -26.72 21.41
N ARG A 458 18.84 -26.86 20.18
CA ARG A 458 18.69 -25.90 19.11
C ARG A 458 17.64 -26.41 18.14
N LEU A 459 16.63 -25.59 17.83
CA LEU A 459 15.48 -26.00 17.05
C LEU A 459 15.18 -24.95 15.99
N TRP A 460 14.97 -25.38 14.76
CA TRP A 460 14.53 -24.52 13.68
C TRP A 460 13.04 -24.20 13.81
N VAL A 461 12.69 -22.93 13.69
CA VAL A 461 11.31 -22.43 13.61
C VAL A 461 11.11 -21.63 12.34
N ASN A 462 9.87 -21.56 11.86
CA ASN A 462 9.47 -20.71 10.74
C ASN A 462 8.29 -19.87 11.19
N LEU A 463 8.49 -18.56 11.29
CA LEU A 463 7.50 -17.65 11.82
C LEU A 463 6.49 -17.16 10.79
N TYR A 464 6.77 -17.29 9.48
CA TYR A 464 6.02 -16.67 8.39
C TYR A 464 5.16 -17.65 7.58
N ASP A 465 5.74 -18.77 7.16
CA ASP A 465 5.15 -19.60 6.10
C ASP A 465 3.97 -20.47 6.55
N TYR A 466 3.88 -20.77 7.85
CA TYR A 466 2.87 -21.68 8.40
C TYR A 466 2.11 -21.02 9.54
N LEU A 467 0.90 -21.49 9.81
CA LEU A 467 0.14 -21.04 10.97
C LEU A 467 0.88 -21.34 12.28
N ASP A 468 1.37 -22.58 12.42
CA ASP A 468 2.21 -23.01 13.53
C ASP A 468 3.69 -22.80 13.20
N THR A 469 4.48 -22.44 14.19
CA THR A 469 5.89 -22.03 14.00
C THR A 469 6.87 -23.19 13.87
N GLY A 470 6.41 -24.43 14.00
CA GLY A 470 7.26 -25.64 14.04
C GLY A 470 7.63 -26.07 15.47
N LEU A 471 7.28 -25.28 16.49
CA LEU A 471 7.57 -25.60 17.89
C LEU A 471 6.38 -25.27 18.79
N PHE A 472 5.80 -26.28 19.45
CA PHE A 472 4.73 -26.10 20.44
C PHE A 472 5.34 -25.68 21.79
N LEU A 473 5.22 -24.41 22.13
CA LEU A 473 5.83 -23.84 23.34
C LEU A 473 5.24 -24.38 24.65
N ASP A 474 3.99 -24.81 24.65
CA ASP A 474 3.27 -25.40 25.75
C ASP A 474 3.76 -26.81 26.10
N HIS A 475 4.34 -27.55 25.15
CA HIS A 475 4.92 -28.87 25.38
C HIS A 475 6.36 -28.86 25.93
N ARG A 476 6.92 -27.71 26.23
CA ARG A 476 8.31 -27.54 26.69
C ARG A 476 8.66 -28.39 27.90
N GLN A 477 7.81 -28.38 28.93
CA GLN A 477 8.06 -29.18 30.11
C GLN A 477 8.03 -30.68 29.82
N THR A 478 7.13 -31.13 28.97
CA THR A 478 7.07 -32.52 28.51
C THR A 478 8.35 -32.91 27.78
N ARG A 479 8.88 -32.07 26.87
CA ARG A 479 10.16 -32.33 26.21
C ARG A 479 11.32 -32.43 27.18
N ARG A 480 11.39 -31.54 28.18
CA ARG A 480 12.41 -31.59 29.26
C ARG A 480 12.36 -32.90 30.01
N MET A 481 11.14 -33.32 30.42
CA MET A 481 10.93 -34.59 31.14
C MET A 481 11.34 -35.81 30.28
N LEU A 482 10.96 -35.83 29.00
CA LEU A 482 11.36 -36.88 28.05
C LEU A 482 12.87 -36.98 27.96
N GLY A 483 13.58 -35.84 27.80
CA GLY A 483 15.04 -35.81 27.81
C GLY A 483 15.65 -36.43 29.07
N GLN A 484 15.13 -36.07 30.27
CA GLN A 484 15.59 -36.61 31.54
C GLN A 484 15.37 -38.14 31.69
N MET A 485 14.28 -38.66 31.12
CA MET A 485 13.91 -40.07 31.18
C MET A 485 14.61 -40.94 30.09
N ALA A 486 15.16 -40.33 29.05
CA ALA A 486 15.65 -41.03 27.86
C ALA A 486 17.03 -41.69 28.02
N LYS A 487 17.79 -41.33 29.05
CA LYS A 487 19.18 -41.83 29.22
C LYS A 487 19.29 -43.36 29.14
N GLY A 488 20.05 -43.83 28.18
CA GLY A 488 20.29 -45.28 27.95
C GLY A 488 19.10 -46.04 27.37
N LYS A 489 17.99 -45.37 27.04
CA LYS A 489 16.77 -46.01 26.51
C LYS A 489 16.64 -45.84 25.01
N ARG A 490 15.85 -46.71 24.38
CA ARG A 490 15.35 -46.53 23.02
C ARG A 490 14.10 -45.65 23.07
N PHE A 491 14.06 -44.59 22.25
CA PHE A 491 12.98 -43.63 22.21
C PHE A 491 12.23 -43.67 20.88
N LEU A 492 10.92 -43.90 20.91
CA LEU A 492 10.04 -43.86 19.75
C LEU A 492 9.12 -42.65 19.83
N ASN A 493 9.20 -41.77 18.81
CA ASN A 493 8.34 -40.61 18.66
C ASN A 493 7.35 -40.83 17.50
N LEU A 494 6.08 -41.04 17.84
CA LEU A 494 4.98 -41.15 16.87
C LEU A 494 4.25 -39.81 16.75
N PHE A 495 3.82 -39.45 15.54
CA PHE A 495 3.26 -38.14 15.23
C PHE A 495 4.24 -37.02 15.56
N ALA A 496 5.46 -37.21 15.08
CA ALA A 496 6.62 -36.51 15.60
C ALA A 496 6.70 -35.02 15.22
N TYR A 497 5.90 -34.59 14.25
CA TYR A 497 5.91 -33.20 13.73
C TYR A 497 7.36 -32.82 13.33
N THR A 498 7.91 -31.74 13.85
CA THR A 498 9.29 -31.29 13.58
C THR A 498 10.36 -32.00 14.43
N GLY A 499 10.02 -33.08 15.10
CA GLY A 499 10.96 -33.91 15.85
C GLY A 499 11.53 -33.29 17.13
N SER A 500 10.98 -32.18 17.63
CA SER A 500 11.52 -31.47 18.80
C SER A 500 11.63 -32.36 20.06
N ALA A 501 10.71 -33.30 20.28
CA ALA A 501 10.81 -34.28 21.38
C ALA A 501 11.95 -35.29 21.16
N THR A 502 12.22 -35.69 19.92
CA THR A 502 13.33 -36.57 19.55
C THR A 502 14.69 -35.92 19.85
N VAL A 503 14.84 -34.62 19.52
CA VAL A 503 16.04 -33.84 19.84
C VAL A 503 16.32 -33.85 21.34
N HIS A 504 15.30 -33.57 22.16
CA HIS A 504 15.44 -33.59 23.62
C HIS A 504 15.77 -34.99 24.17
N ALA A 505 15.19 -36.05 23.60
CA ALA A 505 15.53 -37.42 23.98
C ALA A 505 16.99 -37.77 23.60
N GLY A 506 17.45 -37.37 22.43
CA GLY A 506 18.85 -37.56 21.98
C GLY A 506 19.84 -36.85 22.91
N LEU A 507 19.60 -35.54 23.19
CA LEU A 507 20.43 -34.75 24.10
C LEU A 507 20.39 -35.31 25.54
N GLY A 508 19.27 -35.92 25.95
CA GLY A 508 19.13 -36.63 27.21
C GLY A 508 19.85 -37.96 27.33
N GLY A 509 20.51 -38.40 26.26
CA GLY A 509 21.33 -39.63 26.23
C GLY A 509 20.53 -40.87 25.87
N ALA A 510 19.51 -40.79 25.04
CA ALA A 510 18.86 -41.96 24.45
C ALA A 510 19.89 -42.79 23.64
N SER A 511 19.83 -44.13 23.79
CA SER A 511 20.71 -45.05 23.04
C SER A 511 20.32 -45.15 21.56
N GLU A 512 19.06 -44.92 21.23
CA GLU A 512 18.50 -44.94 19.88
C GLU A 512 17.25 -44.11 19.86
N THR A 513 17.00 -43.36 18.76
CA THR A 513 15.76 -42.63 18.54
C THR A 513 15.15 -43.02 17.21
N THR A 514 13.83 -43.21 17.19
CA THR A 514 13.05 -43.47 15.98
C THR A 514 11.96 -42.42 15.89
N THR A 515 11.88 -41.70 14.75
CA THR A 515 10.95 -40.61 14.51
C THR A 515 9.99 -40.95 13.38
N VAL A 516 8.70 -40.91 13.60
CA VAL A 516 7.66 -41.29 12.63
C VAL A 516 6.62 -40.15 12.52
N ASP A 517 6.41 -39.70 11.28
CA ASP A 517 5.34 -38.75 10.91
C ASP A 517 4.80 -39.08 9.52
N MET A 518 3.57 -38.69 9.21
CA MET A 518 2.99 -38.88 7.88
C MET A 518 3.44 -37.82 6.88
N SER A 519 3.90 -36.67 7.33
CA SER A 519 4.31 -35.55 6.49
C SER A 519 5.79 -35.58 6.16
N HIS A 520 6.11 -35.73 4.88
CA HIS A 520 7.50 -35.61 4.40
C HIS A 520 8.11 -34.24 4.73
N THR A 521 7.33 -33.16 4.67
CA THR A 521 7.79 -31.81 5.01
C THR A 521 8.26 -31.74 6.47
N TYR A 522 7.49 -32.32 7.39
CA TYR A 522 7.84 -32.31 8.81
C TYR A 522 8.96 -33.29 9.14
N LEU A 523 9.07 -34.42 8.44
CA LEU A 523 10.20 -35.33 8.61
C LEU A 523 11.52 -34.70 8.13
N ASN A 524 11.50 -33.96 7.01
CA ASN A 524 12.67 -33.20 6.58
C ASN A 524 13.07 -32.14 7.63
N TRP A 525 12.09 -31.43 8.16
CA TRP A 525 12.33 -30.46 9.24
C TRP A 525 12.85 -31.13 10.53
N ALA A 526 12.32 -32.29 10.87
CA ALA A 526 12.82 -33.07 11.98
C ALA A 526 14.29 -33.50 11.77
N SER A 527 14.64 -33.85 10.53
CA SER A 527 16.04 -34.15 10.15
C SER A 527 16.96 -32.93 10.30
N ASP A 528 16.47 -31.74 9.93
CA ASP A 528 17.23 -30.49 10.09
C ASP A 528 17.44 -30.12 11.57
N ASN A 529 16.54 -30.56 12.46
CA ASN A 529 16.62 -30.33 13.90
C ASN A 529 17.55 -31.33 14.62
N MET A 530 17.84 -32.48 14.05
CA MET A 530 18.67 -33.54 14.63
C MET A 530 20.14 -33.44 14.22
#